data_45a2d5400d05564a4b40c436f2f71384
#
_entry.id   45a2d5400d05564a4b40c436f2f71384
#
_cell.length_a   1.000
_cell.length_b   1.000
_cell.length_c   1.000
_cell.angle_alpha   90.00
_cell.angle_beta   90.00
_cell.angle_gamma   90.00
#
_symmetry.space_group_name_H-M   'P 1'
#
loop_
_entity.id
_entity.type
_entity.pdbx_description
1 polymer ?
#
loop_
_entity_poly.entity_id
_entity_poly.type
_entity_poly.pdbx_seq_one_letter_code
_entity_poly.pdbx_strand_id
1 'polypeptide(L)'
;MPGGGPVLSAARGALAGRLETAGLVVLFGFTAMAVVGYAVFGRDPSRLAGMPAWTAAFYARSFGFFALGHVWLAMTVLGAVLAVRVGWRWLAAFVPLYLISLGSELAGTTWGIPFGAYRYSALLSPMWLDRVPVVIPMSWFFMALPSYALAARASSSAWARVGLASLILLAWDLALDPAMSYATRYWVWADTGPYYGMPWLNLFGWYVTGVVLMAVLAALRAEEWTSRISLRWWALFYGANLVMPLGMCAAAGLWGAVVATLAVLAILTVPLLRAGRLAGWSGSTGSGGQ
;
A
#
# COMPACT_ATOMS: atom_id res chain seq x y z
N MET A 1 -5.05 -37.78 7.58
CA MET A 1 -4.02 -38.14 6.60
C MET A 1 -2.90 -37.09 6.64
N PRO A 2 -1.74 -37.29 7.26
CA PRO A 2 -0.58 -36.43 7.16
C PRO A 2 0.43 -37.11 6.21
N GLY A 3 0.63 -36.54 5.00
CA GLY A 3 1.56 -37.15 4.05
C GLY A 3 1.74 -36.38 2.76
N GLY A 4 1.98 -35.07 2.85
CA GLY A 4 2.60 -34.35 1.74
C GLY A 4 4.11 -34.50 1.87
N GLY A 5 4.74 -35.46 1.18
CA GLY A 5 6.16 -35.73 1.26
C GLY A 5 7.03 -34.52 0.92
N PRO A 6 8.36 -34.58 1.21
CA PRO A 6 9.32 -33.49 1.03
C PRO A 6 9.31 -32.87 -0.39
N VAL A 7 8.92 -33.64 -1.40
CA VAL A 7 8.78 -33.20 -2.79
C VAL A 7 7.63 -32.18 -2.97
N LEU A 8 6.48 -32.41 -2.32
CA LEU A 8 5.35 -31.46 -2.39
C LEU A 8 5.64 -30.18 -1.64
N SER A 9 6.39 -30.26 -0.54
CA SER A 9 6.84 -29.07 0.21
C SER A 9 7.81 -28.21 -0.60
N ALA A 10 8.79 -28.85 -1.26
CA ALA A 10 9.76 -28.16 -2.13
C ALA A 10 9.08 -27.51 -3.35
N ALA A 11 8.13 -28.23 -3.98
CA ALA A 11 7.36 -27.69 -5.11
C ALA A 11 6.52 -26.46 -4.73
N ARG A 12 5.85 -26.49 -3.57
CA ARG A 12 5.13 -25.32 -3.03
C ARG A 12 6.06 -24.16 -2.73
N GLY A 13 7.23 -24.40 -2.17
CA GLY A 13 8.24 -23.38 -1.91
C GLY A 13 8.72 -22.69 -3.19
N ALA A 14 9.02 -23.49 -4.23
CA ALA A 14 9.44 -22.97 -5.54
C ALA A 14 8.32 -22.15 -6.22
N LEU A 15 7.07 -22.64 -6.19
CA LEU A 15 5.92 -21.89 -6.70
C LEU A 15 5.75 -20.55 -5.99
N ALA A 16 5.81 -20.54 -4.67
CA ALA A 16 5.70 -19.31 -3.88
C ALA A 16 6.79 -18.30 -4.25
N GLY A 17 8.04 -18.72 -4.37
CA GLY A 17 9.15 -17.84 -4.79
C GLY A 17 8.97 -17.26 -6.20
N ARG A 18 8.45 -18.05 -7.13
CA ARG A 18 8.10 -17.57 -8.49
C ARG A 18 6.98 -16.54 -8.46
N LEU A 19 5.91 -16.79 -7.70
CA LEU A 19 4.78 -15.86 -7.53
C LEU A 19 5.22 -14.55 -6.86
N GLU A 20 6.05 -14.63 -5.83
CA GLU A 20 6.63 -13.46 -5.14
C GLU A 20 7.41 -12.58 -6.11
N THR A 21 8.30 -13.17 -6.92
CA THR A 21 9.14 -12.43 -7.87
C THR A 21 8.33 -11.92 -9.05
N ALA A 22 7.56 -12.77 -9.72
CA ALA A 22 6.77 -12.38 -10.88
C ALA A 22 5.72 -11.32 -10.52
N GLY A 23 5.04 -11.48 -9.38
CA GLY A 23 4.06 -10.51 -8.89
C GLY A 23 4.67 -9.13 -8.66
N LEU A 24 5.84 -9.06 -8.03
CA LEU A 24 6.55 -7.78 -7.84
C LEU A 24 6.98 -7.17 -9.18
N VAL A 25 7.55 -7.95 -10.09
CA VAL A 25 7.98 -7.45 -11.41
C VAL A 25 6.79 -6.87 -12.19
N VAL A 26 5.66 -7.58 -12.22
CA VAL A 26 4.46 -7.10 -12.90
C VAL A 26 3.90 -5.86 -12.22
N LEU A 27 3.86 -5.82 -10.89
CA LEU A 27 3.37 -4.67 -10.14
C LEU A 27 4.25 -3.43 -10.38
N PHE A 28 5.56 -3.57 -10.27
CA PHE A 28 6.50 -2.47 -10.57
C PHE A 28 6.39 -2.00 -12.01
N GLY A 29 6.33 -2.92 -12.98
CA GLY A 29 6.21 -2.59 -14.40
C GLY A 29 4.91 -1.84 -14.72
N PHE A 30 3.78 -2.32 -14.18
CA PHE A 30 2.48 -1.65 -14.36
C PHE A 30 2.48 -0.25 -13.74
N THR A 31 3.03 -0.12 -12.53
CA THR A 31 3.11 1.14 -11.82
C THR A 31 4.03 2.14 -12.52
N ALA A 32 5.20 1.67 -12.98
CA ALA A 32 6.13 2.50 -13.77
C ALA A 32 5.48 3.01 -15.05
N MET A 33 4.73 2.15 -15.74
CA MET A 33 3.99 2.54 -16.96
C MET A 33 2.94 3.62 -16.67
N ALA A 34 2.21 3.49 -15.55
CA ALA A 34 1.24 4.49 -15.11
C ALA A 34 1.91 5.86 -14.84
N VAL A 35 3.06 5.85 -14.14
CA VAL A 35 3.84 7.07 -13.85
C VAL A 35 4.37 7.71 -15.12
N VAL A 36 4.96 6.94 -16.04
CA VAL A 36 5.46 7.45 -17.32
C VAL A 36 4.31 8.02 -18.15
N GLY A 37 3.19 7.31 -18.25
CA GLY A 37 2.00 7.79 -18.95
C GLY A 37 1.48 9.12 -18.39
N TYR A 38 1.44 9.24 -17.06
CA TYR A 38 1.07 10.48 -16.39
C TYR A 38 2.09 11.60 -16.66
N ALA A 39 3.38 11.34 -16.53
CA ALA A 39 4.43 12.33 -16.73
C ALA A 39 4.45 12.89 -18.18
N VAL A 40 4.18 12.04 -19.16
CA VAL A 40 4.23 12.42 -20.59
C VAL A 40 2.92 13.07 -21.03
N PHE A 41 1.78 12.45 -20.76
CA PHE A 41 0.48 12.86 -21.30
C PHE A 41 -0.45 13.47 -20.22
N GLY A 42 -0.38 12.98 -18.99
CA GLY A 42 -1.24 13.45 -17.89
C GLY A 42 -0.99 14.91 -17.55
N ARG A 43 0.25 15.35 -17.67
CA ARG A 43 0.64 16.74 -17.41
C ARG A 43 0.49 17.66 -18.61
N ASP A 44 0.58 17.12 -19.80
CA ASP A 44 0.50 17.88 -21.04
C ASP A 44 -0.35 17.14 -22.09
N PRO A 45 -1.68 17.24 -21.98
CA PRO A 45 -2.59 16.62 -22.95
C PRO A 45 -2.45 17.15 -24.37
N SER A 46 -1.79 18.30 -24.58
CA SER A 46 -1.56 18.86 -25.92
C SER A 46 -0.69 17.95 -26.79
N ARG A 47 0.11 17.08 -26.15
CA ARG A 47 0.91 16.04 -26.86
C ARG A 47 0.05 15.00 -27.60
N LEU A 48 -1.24 14.93 -27.29
CA LEU A 48 -2.19 14.11 -28.05
C LEU A 48 -2.63 14.78 -29.36
N ALA A 49 -2.35 16.07 -29.55
CA ALA A 49 -2.68 16.78 -30.78
C ALA A 49 -1.93 16.15 -31.97
N GLY A 50 -2.66 15.84 -33.02
CA GLY A 50 -2.12 15.16 -34.20
C GLY A 50 -2.00 13.63 -34.10
N MET A 51 -2.30 13.05 -32.95
CA MET A 51 -2.39 11.58 -32.78
C MET A 51 -3.73 11.04 -33.31
N PRO A 52 -3.80 9.72 -33.63
CA PRO A 52 -5.06 9.10 -34.04
C PRO A 52 -6.18 9.30 -33.03
N ALA A 53 -7.44 9.41 -33.46
CA ALA A 53 -8.59 9.71 -32.57
C ALA A 53 -8.79 8.70 -31.44
N TRP A 54 -8.39 7.43 -31.61
CA TRP A 54 -8.46 6.43 -30.55
C TRP A 54 -7.55 6.73 -29.36
N THR A 55 -6.47 7.50 -29.55
CA THR A 55 -5.56 7.88 -28.44
C THR A 55 -6.23 8.82 -27.45
N ALA A 56 -7.07 9.75 -27.92
CA ALA A 56 -7.86 10.62 -27.03
C ALA A 56 -8.87 9.81 -26.20
N ALA A 57 -9.54 8.83 -26.82
CA ALA A 57 -10.46 7.93 -26.14
C ALA A 57 -9.75 7.04 -25.12
N PHE A 58 -8.57 6.53 -25.44
CA PHE A 58 -7.73 5.77 -24.50
C PHE A 58 -7.29 6.66 -23.34
N TYR A 59 -6.78 7.86 -23.61
CA TYR A 59 -6.35 8.81 -22.59
C TYR A 59 -7.47 9.11 -21.58
N ALA A 60 -8.68 9.39 -22.06
CA ALA A 60 -9.81 9.67 -21.18
C ALA A 60 -10.12 8.53 -20.19
N ARG A 61 -9.85 7.28 -20.57
CA ARG A 61 -10.08 6.09 -19.76
C ARG A 61 -8.86 5.66 -18.94
N SER A 62 -7.66 6.11 -19.32
CA SER A 62 -6.40 5.61 -18.74
C SER A 62 -6.27 5.91 -17.24
N PHE A 63 -6.78 7.03 -16.77
CA PHE A 63 -6.75 7.38 -15.34
C PHE A 63 -7.48 6.34 -14.50
N GLY A 64 -8.75 6.03 -14.85
CA GLY A 64 -9.50 4.98 -14.17
C GLY A 64 -8.87 3.62 -14.34
N PHE A 65 -8.42 3.27 -15.56
CA PHE A 65 -7.77 1.99 -15.84
C PHE A 65 -6.52 1.75 -14.98
N PHE A 66 -5.60 2.73 -14.91
CA PHE A 66 -4.38 2.56 -14.13
C PHE A 66 -4.63 2.60 -12.62
N ALA A 67 -5.54 3.45 -12.13
CA ALA A 67 -5.86 3.50 -10.72
C ALA A 67 -6.53 2.22 -10.22
N LEU A 68 -7.61 1.79 -10.88
CA LEU A 68 -8.31 0.56 -10.52
C LEU A 68 -7.44 -0.67 -10.76
N GLY A 69 -6.74 -0.71 -11.90
CA GLY A 69 -5.84 -1.81 -12.27
C GLY A 69 -4.71 -1.99 -11.26
N HIS A 70 -4.13 -0.90 -10.74
CA HIS A 70 -3.11 -0.96 -9.70
C HIS A 70 -3.65 -1.62 -8.42
N VAL A 71 -4.83 -1.22 -7.94
CA VAL A 71 -5.40 -1.77 -6.71
C VAL A 71 -5.74 -3.26 -6.89
N TRP A 72 -6.37 -3.63 -8.01
CA TRP A 72 -6.69 -5.03 -8.31
C TRP A 72 -5.43 -5.87 -8.46
N LEU A 73 -4.41 -5.36 -9.12
CA LEU A 73 -3.13 -6.06 -9.31
C LEU A 73 -2.41 -6.26 -7.98
N ALA A 74 -2.30 -5.20 -7.17
CA ALA A 74 -1.67 -5.27 -5.85
C ALA A 74 -2.40 -6.29 -4.95
N MET A 75 -3.73 -6.25 -4.92
CA MET A 75 -4.54 -7.19 -4.16
C MET A 75 -4.40 -8.64 -4.67
N THR A 76 -4.35 -8.84 -5.98
CA THR A 76 -4.17 -10.17 -6.60
C THR A 76 -2.78 -10.74 -6.27
N VAL A 77 -1.72 -9.95 -6.40
CA VAL A 77 -0.35 -10.35 -6.06
C VAL A 77 -0.25 -10.72 -4.58
N LEU A 78 -0.74 -9.85 -3.69
CA LEU A 78 -0.75 -10.12 -2.26
C LEU A 78 -1.57 -11.36 -1.92
N GLY A 79 -2.79 -11.46 -2.42
CA GLY A 79 -3.70 -12.58 -2.17
C GLY A 79 -3.13 -13.92 -2.64
N ALA A 80 -2.50 -13.96 -3.82
CA ALA A 80 -1.85 -15.16 -4.34
C ALA A 80 -0.67 -15.61 -3.45
N VAL A 81 0.19 -14.68 -3.04
CA VAL A 81 1.31 -14.98 -2.13
C VAL A 81 0.81 -15.46 -0.78
N LEU A 82 -0.20 -14.79 -0.21
CA LEU A 82 -0.81 -15.18 1.07
C LEU A 82 -1.47 -16.57 0.97
N ALA A 83 -2.21 -16.85 -0.11
CA ALA A 83 -2.86 -18.15 -0.31
C ALA A 83 -1.84 -19.31 -0.31
N VAL A 84 -0.68 -19.12 -0.94
CA VAL A 84 0.36 -20.15 -1.02
C VAL A 84 1.18 -20.26 0.28
N ARG A 85 1.54 -19.12 0.91
CA ARG A 85 2.41 -19.09 2.10
C ARG A 85 1.66 -19.29 3.41
N VAL A 86 0.42 -18.79 3.50
CA VAL A 86 -0.35 -18.73 4.75
C VAL A 86 -1.62 -19.60 4.69
N GLY A 87 -2.11 -19.90 3.48
CA GLY A 87 -3.42 -20.49 3.25
C GLY A 87 -4.51 -19.42 3.42
N TRP A 88 -5.75 -19.83 3.63
CA TRP A 88 -6.92 -18.92 3.65
C TRP A 88 -7.09 -18.12 4.96
N ARG A 89 -6.21 -18.32 5.93
CA ARG A 89 -6.29 -17.63 7.24
C ARG A 89 -6.23 -16.11 7.12
N TRP A 90 -5.58 -15.57 6.10
CA TRP A 90 -5.50 -14.13 5.86
C TRP A 90 -6.86 -13.49 5.59
N LEU A 91 -7.88 -14.25 5.16
CA LEU A 91 -9.25 -13.74 4.98
C LEU A 91 -9.87 -13.30 6.30
N ALA A 92 -9.51 -13.95 7.42
CA ALA A 92 -9.94 -13.53 8.76
C ALA A 92 -9.42 -12.13 9.13
N ALA A 93 -8.31 -11.69 8.52
CA ALA A 93 -7.83 -10.32 8.66
C ALA A 93 -8.41 -9.41 7.58
N PHE A 94 -8.52 -9.87 6.33
CA PHE A 94 -9.03 -9.07 5.22
C PHE A 94 -10.45 -8.54 5.49
N VAL A 95 -11.36 -9.41 5.90
CA VAL A 95 -12.78 -9.03 6.10
C VAL A 95 -12.94 -7.92 7.13
N PRO A 96 -12.44 -8.03 8.37
CA PRO A 96 -12.59 -6.94 9.33
C PRO A 96 -11.85 -5.66 8.92
N LEU A 97 -10.65 -5.76 8.34
CA LEU A 97 -9.93 -4.58 7.86
C LEU A 97 -10.69 -3.87 6.74
N TYR A 98 -11.24 -4.62 5.80
CA TYR A 98 -12.08 -4.08 4.73
C TYR A 98 -13.31 -3.35 5.28
N LEU A 99 -14.03 -3.96 6.22
CA LEU A 99 -15.25 -3.38 6.78
C LEU A 99 -14.97 -2.16 7.67
N ILE A 100 -13.91 -2.19 8.46
CA ILE A 100 -13.51 -1.05 9.30
C ILE A 100 -13.08 0.13 8.43
N SER A 101 -12.23 -0.11 7.43
CA SER A 101 -11.81 0.97 6.52
C SER A 101 -12.99 1.50 5.69
N LEU A 102 -13.89 0.64 5.21
CA LEU A 102 -15.11 1.08 4.54
C LEU A 102 -15.98 1.96 5.46
N GLY A 103 -16.16 1.57 6.71
CA GLY A 103 -16.88 2.36 7.71
C GLY A 103 -16.24 3.72 7.95
N SER A 104 -14.91 3.76 8.09
CA SER A 104 -14.14 5.00 8.25
C SER A 104 -14.28 5.93 7.03
N GLU A 105 -14.19 5.38 5.82
CA GLU A 105 -14.36 6.10 4.56
C GLU A 105 -15.81 6.63 4.37
N LEU A 106 -16.81 5.81 4.71
CA LEU A 106 -18.21 6.25 4.68
C LEU A 106 -18.46 7.38 5.68
N ALA A 107 -17.88 7.31 6.88
CA ALA A 107 -17.94 8.38 7.86
C ALA A 107 -17.24 9.66 7.36
N GLY A 108 -16.05 9.51 6.74
CA GLY A 108 -15.31 10.61 6.12
C GLY A 108 -16.08 11.31 5.03
N THR A 109 -16.62 10.55 4.07
CA THR A 109 -17.39 11.11 2.94
C THR A 109 -18.79 11.60 3.30
N THR A 110 -19.31 11.22 4.48
CA THR A 110 -20.66 11.63 4.93
C THR A 110 -20.61 12.77 5.93
N TRP A 111 -19.72 12.70 6.91
CA TRP A 111 -19.65 13.64 8.03
C TRP A 111 -18.31 14.37 8.15
N GLY A 112 -17.34 14.06 7.29
CA GLY A 112 -16.00 14.64 7.36
C GLY A 112 -15.14 14.09 8.50
N ILE A 113 -15.52 13.01 9.16
CA ILE A 113 -14.80 12.41 10.28
C ILE A 113 -14.38 10.99 9.91
N PRO A 114 -13.10 10.61 10.08
CA PRO A 114 -12.01 11.33 10.77
C PRO A 114 -11.09 12.14 9.86
N PHE A 115 -11.33 12.21 8.52
CA PHE A 115 -10.34 12.69 7.55
C PHE A 115 -10.50 14.17 7.14
N GLY A 116 -11.64 14.80 7.42
CA GLY A 116 -12.12 16.02 6.78
C GLY A 116 -13.18 15.68 5.72
N ALA A 117 -13.89 16.69 5.23
CA ALA A 117 -14.93 16.48 4.21
C ALA A 117 -14.32 16.35 2.81
N TYR A 118 -14.62 15.28 2.10
CA TYR A 118 -14.17 15.01 0.74
C TYR A 118 -15.17 14.12 -0.01
N ARG A 119 -14.96 14.01 -1.32
CA ARG A 119 -15.75 13.14 -2.18
C ARG A 119 -14.85 12.46 -3.22
N TYR A 120 -15.14 11.22 -3.53
CA TYR A 120 -14.51 10.50 -4.63
C TYR A 120 -15.11 10.88 -5.98
N SER A 121 -14.31 10.81 -7.03
CA SER A 121 -14.74 10.96 -8.41
C SER A 121 -15.23 9.65 -9.02
N ALA A 122 -16.01 9.72 -10.08
CA ALA A 122 -16.50 8.57 -10.83
C ALA A 122 -15.37 7.72 -11.48
N LEU A 123 -14.13 8.24 -11.53
CA LEU A 123 -12.96 7.50 -12.06
C LEU A 123 -12.66 6.21 -11.30
N LEU A 124 -13.10 6.11 -10.05
CA LEU A 124 -12.87 4.95 -9.17
C LEU A 124 -14.10 4.05 -9.01
N SER A 125 -15.14 4.23 -9.84
CA SER A 125 -16.33 3.37 -9.80
C SER A 125 -15.99 1.88 -10.05
N PRO A 126 -16.75 0.93 -9.49
CA PRO A 126 -18.01 1.08 -8.75
C PRO A 126 -17.83 1.53 -7.30
N MET A 127 -18.90 2.08 -6.71
CA MET A 127 -18.89 2.65 -5.36
C MET A 127 -19.91 1.99 -4.43
N TRP A 128 -19.56 1.85 -3.17
CA TRP A 128 -20.48 1.56 -2.08
C TRP A 128 -21.32 2.81 -1.79
N LEU A 129 -22.65 2.67 -1.78
CA LEU A 129 -23.62 3.72 -1.45
C LEU A 129 -23.35 5.04 -2.22
N ASP A 130 -22.84 4.96 -3.44
CA ASP A 130 -22.45 6.09 -4.29
C ASP A 130 -21.44 7.06 -3.64
N ARG A 131 -20.68 6.59 -2.65
CA ARG A 131 -19.73 7.39 -1.86
C ARG A 131 -18.30 6.89 -1.87
N VAL A 132 -18.08 5.59 -1.61
CA VAL A 132 -16.75 5.03 -1.42
C VAL A 132 -16.46 3.99 -2.48
N PRO A 133 -15.40 4.16 -3.30
CA PRO A 133 -15.02 3.15 -4.27
C PRO A 133 -14.75 1.79 -3.62
N VAL A 134 -15.24 0.71 -4.24
CA VAL A 134 -15.06 -0.67 -3.73
C VAL A 134 -13.60 -1.04 -3.53
N VAL A 135 -12.71 -0.43 -4.32
CA VAL A 135 -11.27 -0.69 -4.27
C VAL A 135 -10.54 0.02 -3.12
N ILE A 136 -11.09 1.07 -2.53
CA ILE A 136 -10.41 1.83 -1.46
C ILE A 136 -10.20 0.99 -0.19
N PRO A 137 -11.20 0.27 0.34
CA PRO A 137 -10.94 -0.63 1.47
C PRO A 137 -9.94 -1.76 1.17
N MET A 138 -9.79 -2.17 -0.10
CA MET A 138 -8.73 -3.11 -0.49
C MET A 138 -7.34 -2.46 -0.36
N SER A 139 -7.19 -1.18 -0.72
CA SER A 139 -5.92 -0.48 -0.59
C SER A 139 -5.49 -0.31 0.87
N TRP A 140 -6.42 -0.06 1.76
CA TRP A 140 -6.16 -0.07 3.19
C TRP A 140 -5.59 -1.42 3.64
N PHE A 141 -6.18 -2.54 3.21
CA PHE A 141 -5.69 -3.87 3.58
C PHE A 141 -4.29 -4.14 3.04
N PHE A 142 -4.08 -3.95 1.71
CA PHE A 142 -2.79 -4.31 1.11
C PHE A 142 -1.65 -3.37 1.53
N MET A 143 -1.94 -2.20 2.12
CA MET A 143 -0.92 -1.34 2.73
C MET A 143 -0.79 -1.54 4.25
N ALA A 144 -1.87 -1.82 4.97
CA ALA A 144 -1.81 -2.12 6.39
C ALA A 144 -0.98 -3.38 6.68
N LEU A 145 -1.16 -4.42 5.88
CA LEU A 145 -0.50 -5.70 6.14
C LEU A 145 1.03 -5.65 6.01
N PRO A 146 1.63 -5.10 4.92
CA PRO A 146 3.08 -4.92 4.87
C PRO A 146 3.60 -3.95 5.94
N SER A 147 2.86 -2.88 6.25
CA SER A 147 3.22 -1.95 7.32
C SER A 147 3.32 -2.66 8.67
N TYR A 148 2.35 -3.54 8.99
CA TYR A 148 2.38 -4.35 10.19
C TYR A 148 3.50 -5.39 10.18
N ALA A 149 3.72 -6.08 9.06
CA ALA A 149 4.78 -7.07 8.92
C ALA A 149 6.17 -6.45 9.08
N LEU A 150 6.40 -5.24 8.55
CA LEU A 150 7.63 -4.48 8.75
C LEU A 150 7.81 -4.09 10.22
N ALA A 151 6.79 -3.51 10.86
CA ALA A 151 6.85 -3.10 12.27
C ALA A 151 7.06 -4.29 13.22
N ALA A 152 6.51 -5.46 12.91
CA ALA A 152 6.68 -6.68 13.70
C ALA A 152 8.14 -7.17 13.76
N ARG A 153 9.00 -6.76 12.83
CA ARG A 153 10.43 -7.03 12.87
C ARG A 153 11.23 -6.04 13.70
N ALA A 154 10.66 -4.85 13.97
CA ALA A 154 11.31 -3.81 14.75
C ALA A 154 11.02 -3.91 16.25
N SER A 155 9.88 -4.50 16.65
CA SER A 155 9.46 -4.55 18.05
C SER A 155 8.67 -5.81 18.39
N SER A 156 8.99 -6.39 19.56
CA SER A 156 8.21 -7.47 20.17
C SER A 156 6.98 -6.95 20.94
N SER A 157 6.97 -5.68 21.34
CA SER A 157 5.83 -5.06 22.03
C SER A 157 4.66 -4.86 21.05
N ALA A 158 3.47 -5.37 21.38
CA ALA A 158 2.27 -5.24 20.58
C ALA A 158 1.89 -3.75 20.36
N TRP A 159 1.93 -2.93 21.39
CA TRP A 159 1.59 -1.51 21.29
C TRP A 159 2.60 -0.73 20.45
N ALA A 160 3.90 -1.02 20.60
CA ALA A 160 4.92 -0.39 19.77
C ALA A 160 4.79 -0.81 18.28
N ARG A 161 4.42 -2.07 18.01
CA ARG A 161 4.09 -2.52 16.64
C ARG A 161 2.91 -1.78 16.06
N VAL A 162 1.81 -1.68 16.82
CA VAL A 162 0.60 -0.96 16.39
C VAL A 162 0.94 0.49 16.04
N GLY A 163 1.62 1.21 16.94
CA GLY A 163 2.00 2.59 16.69
C GLY A 163 2.94 2.76 15.49
N LEU A 164 4.01 1.95 15.41
CA LEU A 164 4.97 2.01 14.31
C LEU A 164 4.34 1.64 12.96
N ALA A 165 3.53 0.57 12.92
CA ALA A 165 2.84 0.16 11.71
C ALA A 165 1.86 1.23 11.19
N SER A 166 1.16 1.90 12.10
CA SER A 166 0.26 3.01 11.76
C SER A 166 1.00 4.21 11.19
N LEU A 167 2.21 4.51 11.70
CA LEU A 167 3.07 5.55 11.14
C LEU A 167 3.65 5.16 9.76
N ILE A 168 4.01 3.88 9.55
CA ILE A 168 4.45 3.39 8.24
C ILE A 168 3.29 3.49 7.23
N LEU A 169 2.08 3.14 7.62
CA LEU A 169 0.89 3.28 6.79
C LEU A 169 0.61 4.76 6.46
N LEU A 170 0.66 5.64 7.45
CA LEU A 170 0.50 7.09 7.26
C LEU A 170 1.56 7.70 6.35
N ALA A 171 2.80 7.21 6.42
CA ALA A 171 3.89 7.69 5.56
C ALA A 171 3.59 7.49 4.06
N TRP A 172 2.83 6.47 3.69
CA TRP A 172 2.36 6.27 2.32
C TRP A 172 1.39 7.37 1.89
N ASP A 173 0.49 7.80 2.77
CA ASP A 173 -0.50 8.85 2.49
C ASP A 173 0.13 10.22 2.24
N LEU A 174 1.29 10.49 2.81
CA LEU A 174 2.02 11.76 2.55
C LEU A 174 2.34 11.99 1.05
N ALA A 175 2.48 10.92 0.27
CA ALA A 175 2.60 11.03 -1.19
C ALA A 175 1.27 10.71 -1.89
N LEU A 176 0.47 9.78 -1.34
CA LEU A 176 -0.76 9.32 -1.97
C LEU A 176 -1.76 10.46 -2.12
N ASP A 177 -2.05 11.18 -1.04
CA ASP A 177 -3.06 12.23 -1.08
C ASP A 177 -2.69 13.35 -2.07
N PRO A 178 -1.48 13.96 -2.02
CA PRO A 178 -1.09 14.94 -3.04
C PRO A 178 -1.14 14.42 -4.47
N ALA A 179 -0.77 13.15 -4.71
CA ALA A 179 -0.84 12.56 -6.03
C ALA A 179 -2.28 12.39 -6.53
N MET A 180 -3.18 11.95 -5.66
CA MET A 180 -4.52 11.52 -6.04
C MET A 180 -5.58 12.61 -5.90
N SER A 181 -5.36 13.64 -5.08
CA SER A 181 -6.30 14.75 -4.90
C SER A 181 -5.82 16.04 -5.57
N TYR A 182 -4.52 16.38 -5.47
CA TYR A 182 -3.97 17.63 -6.00
C TYR A 182 -3.44 17.50 -7.44
N ALA A 183 -2.59 16.51 -7.71
CA ALA A 183 -2.03 16.30 -9.04
C ALA A 183 -3.05 15.69 -10.03
N THR A 184 -4.00 14.93 -9.51
CA THR A 184 -5.16 14.37 -10.23
C THR A 184 -6.43 14.71 -9.48
N ARG A 185 -7.57 14.11 -9.83
CA ARG A 185 -8.85 14.37 -9.14
C ARG A 185 -9.58 13.06 -8.89
N TYR A 186 -8.90 12.08 -8.32
CA TYR A 186 -9.56 10.85 -7.89
C TYR A 186 -10.47 11.09 -6.69
N TRP A 187 -10.09 12.05 -5.82
CA TRP A 187 -10.99 12.66 -4.83
C TRP A 187 -10.72 14.15 -4.71
N VAL A 188 -11.68 14.86 -4.16
CA VAL A 188 -11.64 16.32 -4.00
C VAL A 188 -12.02 16.66 -2.58
N TRP A 189 -11.20 17.46 -1.91
CA TRP A 189 -11.47 18.01 -0.60
C TRP A 189 -12.54 19.11 -0.68
N ALA A 190 -13.44 19.18 0.30
CA ALA A 190 -14.45 20.24 0.38
C ALA A 190 -13.81 21.59 0.78
N ASP A 191 -12.86 21.53 1.71
CA ASP A 191 -12.08 22.69 2.19
C ASP A 191 -10.62 22.58 1.75
N THR A 192 -10.01 23.72 1.44
CA THR A 192 -8.59 23.78 1.08
C THR A 192 -7.73 23.71 2.34
N GLY A 193 -7.00 22.62 2.49
CA GLY A 193 -6.05 22.42 3.58
C GLY A 193 -4.60 22.84 3.22
N PRO A 194 -3.71 22.92 4.21
CA PRO A 194 -2.36 23.47 4.04
C PRO A 194 -1.37 22.52 3.36
N TYR A 195 -1.66 21.22 3.29
CA TYR A 195 -0.77 20.23 2.68
C TYR A 195 -1.29 19.81 1.31
N TYR A 196 -0.94 20.55 0.27
CA TYR A 196 -1.41 20.31 -1.11
C TYR A 196 -2.94 20.20 -1.22
N GLY A 197 -3.66 21.06 -0.47
CA GLY A 197 -5.11 21.04 -0.42
C GLY A 197 -5.72 20.10 0.62
N MET A 198 -4.94 19.17 1.18
CA MET A 198 -5.36 18.22 2.19
C MET A 198 -5.40 18.88 3.59
N PRO A 199 -6.47 18.71 4.38
CA PRO A 199 -6.53 19.19 5.76
C PRO A 199 -5.66 18.34 6.69
N TRP A 200 -5.09 18.97 7.75
CA TRP A 200 -4.31 18.22 8.76
C TRP A 200 -5.14 17.11 9.45
N LEU A 201 -6.46 17.27 9.48
CA LEU A 201 -7.35 16.26 10.04
C LEU A 201 -7.24 14.92 9.30
N ASN A 202 -6.90 14.94 8.01
CA ASN A 202 -6.67 13.71 7.24
C ASN A 202 -5.52 12.88 7.83
N LEU A 203 -4.39 13.49 8.16
CA LEU A 203 -3.27 12.78 8.76
C LEU A 203 -3.64 12.15 10.11
N PHE A 204 -4.41 12.89 10.92
CA PHE A 204 -4.93 12.35 12.17
C PHE A 204 -5.86 11.16 11.91
N GLY A 205 -6.79 11.29 10.96
CA GLY A 205 -7.72 10.24 10.55
C GLY A 205 -6.99 8.98 10.05
N TRP A 206 -5.95 9.15 9.22
CA TRP A 206 -5.12 8.05 8.75
C TRP A 206 -4.42 7.33 9.90
N TYR A 207 -3.86 8.09 10.84
CA TYR A 207 -3.20 7.49 12.00
C TYR A 207 -4.18 6.73 12.89
N VAL A 208 -5.32 7.33 13.24
CA VAL A 208 -6.33 6.71 14.12
C VAL A 208 -6.95 5.47 13.46
N THR A 209 -7.35 5.57 12.18
CA THR A 209 -7.85 4.41 11.43
C THR A 209 -6.76 3.33 11.35
N GLY A 210 -5.51 3.73 11.07
CA GLY A 210 -4.36 2.84 11.09
C GLY A 210 -4.22 2.10 12.43
N VAL A 211 -4.29 2.81 13.55
CA VAL A 211 -4.21 2.20 14.90
C VAL A 211 -5.29 1.12 15.08
N VAL A 212 -6.52 1.39 14.65
CA VAL A 212 -7.61 0.39 14.76
C VAL A 212 -7.32 -0.84 13.89
N LEU A 213 -6.90 -0.65 12.64
CA LEU A 213 -6.56 -1.75 11.74
C LEU A 213 -5.38 -2.58 12.28
N MET A 214 -4.33 -1.91 12.78
CA MET A 214 -3.16 -2.58 13.34
C MET A 214 -3.47 -3.31 14.65
N ALA A 215 -4.39 -2.77 15.47
CA ALA A 215 -4.86 -3.45 16.67
C ALA A 215 -5.61 -4.76 16.33
N VAL A 216 -6.43 -4.75 15.26
CA VAL A 216 -7.06 -5.98 14.75
C VAL A 216 -6.01 -6.99 14.28
N LEU A 217 -4.99 -6.55 13.53
CA LEU A 217 -3.89 -7.44 13.11
C LEU A 217 -3.13 -8.02 14.30
N ALA A 218 -2.90 -7.22 15.35
CA ALA A 218 -2.27 -7.69 16.58
C ALA A 218 -3.15 -8.71 17.32
N ALA A 219 -4.45 -8.47 17.43
CA ALA A 219 -5.39 -9.40 18.03
C ALA A 219 -5.48 -10.74 17.27
N LEU A 220 -5.33 -10.71 15.95
CA LEU A 220 -5.26 -11.88 15.10
C LEU A 220 -3.85 -12.52 15.02
N ARG A 221 -2.90 -12.01 15.83
CA ARG A 221 -1.49 -12.48 15.88
C ARG A 221 -0.87 -12.55 14.49
N ALA A 222 -1.09 -11.49 13.70
CA ALA A 222 -0.68 -11.46 12.30
C ALA A 222 0.85 -11.60 12.13
N GLU A 223 1.64 -11.24 13.12
CA GLU A 223 3.11 -11.46 13.14
C GLU A 223 3.50 -12.92 12.96
N GLU A 224 2.70 -13.88 13.44
CA GLU A 224 3.01 -15.30 13.35
C GLU A 224 2.92 -15.83 11.92
N TRP A 225 1.91 -15.40 11.16
CA TRP A 225 1.72 -15.88 9.81
C TRP A 225 2.37 -14.98 8.75
N THR A 226 2.52 -13.67 8.99
CA THR A 226 3.28 -12.79 8.09
C THR A 226 4.78 -13.10 8.12
N SER A 227 5.30 -13.69 9.19
CA SER A 227 6.70 -14.14 9.29
C SER A 227 7.07 -15.25 8.29
N ARG A 228 6.09 -15.94 7.70
CA ARG A 228 6.29 -16.95 6.64
C ARG A 228 6.69 -16.34 5.29
N ILE A 229 6.56 -15.03 5.15
CA ILE A 229 6.96 -14.25 3.97
C ILE A 229 8.18 -13.43 4.37
N SER A 230 9.17 -13.33 3.49
CA SER A 230 10.42 -12.63 3.80
C SER A 230 10.22 -11.14 4.03
N LEU A 231 11.02 -10.56 4.95
CA LEU A 231 11.02 -9.12 5.20
C LEU A 231 11.31 -8.32 3.92
N ARG A 232 12.23 -8.85 3.10
CA ARG A 232 12.57 -8.25 1.80
C ARG A 232 11.36 -8.14 0.88
N TRP A 233 10.53 -9.19 0.83
CA TRP A 233 9.34 -9.19 0.00
C TRP A 233 8.33 -8.14 0.49
N TRP A 234 8.09 -8.05 1.79
CA TRP A 234 7.21 -7.04 2.38
C TRP A 234 7.68 -5.62 2.08
N ALA A 235 8.99 -5.37 2.21
CA ALA A 235 9.57 -4.06 1.90
C ALA A 235 9.44 -3.73 0.40
N LEU A 236 9.69 -4.69 -0.48
CA LEU A 236 9.55 -4.50 -1.92
C LEU A 236 8.08 -4.32 -2.34
N PHE A 237 7.15 -5.05 -1.72
CA PHE A 237 5.73 -4.89 -1.99
C PHE A 237 5.21 -3.52 -1.53
N TYR A 238 5.59 -3.08 -0.33
CA TYR A 238 5.31 -1.72 0.13
C TYR A 238 5.91 -0.68 -0.82
N GLY A 239 7.18 -0.83 -1.18
CA GLY A 239 7.86 0.06 -2.11
C GLY A 239 7.22 0.10 -3.50
N ALA A 240 6.77 -1.05 -4.04
CA ALA A 240 6.08 -1.11 -5.32
C ALA A 240 4.79 -0.27 -5.33
N ASN A 241 4.04 -0.31 -4.22
CA ASN A 241 2.83 0.51 -4.05
C ASN A 241 3.14 2.00 -3.79
N LEU A 242 4.36 2.33 -3.40
CA LEU A 242 4.82 3.70 -3.20
C LEU A 242 5.28 4.37 -4.51
N VAL A 243 5.67 3.57 -5.52
CA VAL A 243 6.18 4.09 -6.81
C VAL A 243 5.17 5.00 -7.50
N MET A 244 3.88 4.62 -7.52
CA MET A 244 2.85 5.43 -8.19
C MET A 244 2.71 6.82 -7.56
N PRO A 245 2.38 6.95 -6.25
CA PRO A 245 2.19 8.27 -5.66
C PRO A 245 3.47 9.12 -5.68
N LEU A 246 4.64 8.55 -5.36
CA LEU A 246 5.90 9.28 -5.44
C LEU A 246 6.25 9.73 -6.85
N GLY A 247 6.09 8.84 -7.83
CA GLY A 247 6.37 9.16 -9.22
C GLY A 247 5.43 10.23 -9.77
N MET A 248 4.15 10.18 -9.43
CA MET A 248 3.18 11.21 -9.81
C MET A 248 3.48 12.55 -9.13
N CYS A 249 3.81 12.54 -7.82
CA CYS A 249 4.24 13.75 -7.13
C CYS A 249 5.49 14.36 -7.77
N ALA A 250 6.52 13.55 -8.04
CA ALA A 250 7.74 14.01 -8.69
C ALA A 250 7.46 14.58 -10.11
N ALA A 251 6.67 13.88 -10.91
CA ALA A 251 6.26 14.34 -12.22
C ALA A 251 5.44 15.65 -12.15
N ALA A 252 4.61 15.83 -11.12
CA ALA A 252 3.83 17.04 -10.89
C ALA A 252 4.65 18.19 -10.25
N GLY A 253 5.91 17.97 -9.87
CA GLY A 253 6.74 18.97 -9.19
C GLY A 253 6.41 19.14 -7.70
N LEU A 254 5.69 18.18 -7.09
CA LEU A 254 5.30 18.21 -5.68
C LEU A 254 6.43 17.67 -4.79
N TRP A 255 7.62 18.27 -4.89
CA TRP A 255 8.83 17.80 -4.24
C TRP A 255 8.74 17.78 -2.72
N GLY A 256 7.95 18.67 -2.11
CA GLY A 256 7.70 18.66 -0.67
C GLY A 256 7.05 17.35 -0.21
N ALA A 257 6.09 16.81 -0.96
CA ALA A 257 5.46 15.52 -0.67
C ALA A 257 6.46 14.35 -0.82
N VAL A 258 7.29 14.39 -1.86
CA VAL A 258 8.35 13.38 -2.07
C VAL A 258 9.33 13.38 -0.91
N VAL A 259 9.86 14.55 -0.55
CA VAL A 259 10.84 14.68 0.54
C VAL A 259 10.23 14.30 1.89
N ALA A 260 9.01 14.76 2.20
CA ALA A 260 8.33 14.42 3.45
C ALA A 260 8.13 12.90 3.59
N THR A 261 7.63 12.24 2.55
CA THR A 261 7.43 10.79 2.54
C THR A 261 8.75 10.04 2.76
N LEU A 262 9.78 10.37 1.97
CA LEU A 262 11.08 9.68 2.06
C LEU A 262 11.78 9.95 3.39
N ALA A 263 11.71 11.17 3.94
CA ALA A 263 12.29 11.50 5.24
C ALA A 263 11.61 10.75 6.37
N VAL A 264 10.27 10.70 6.39
CA VAL A 264 9.51 9.95 7.40
C VAL A 264 9.83 8.46 7.30
N LEU A 265 9.83 7.87 6.11
CA LEU A 265 10.19 6.46 5.92
C LEU A 265 11.65 6.19 6.34
N ALA A 266 12.59 7.06 6.03
CA ALA A 266 13.99 6.91 6.48
C ALA A 266 14.09 6.86 8.02
N ILE A 267 13.37 7.74 8.71
CA ILE A 267 13.31 7.73 10.19
C ILE A 267 12.69 6.44 10.71
N LEU A 268 11.55 6.01 10.14
CA LEU A 268 10.83 4.82 10.58
C LEU A 268 11.56 3.51 10.26
N THR A 269 12.51 3.50 9.30
CA THR A 269 13.34 2.33 9.00
C THR A 269 14.52 2.14 9.96
N VAL A 270 14.92 3.16 10.72
CA VAL A 270 16.03 3.07 11.69
C VAL A 270 15.87 1.90 12.69
N PRO A 271 14.70 1.70 13.34
CA PRO A 271 14.49 0.56 14.22
C PRO A 271 14.64 -0.80 13.51
N LEU A 272 14.14 -0.89 12.25
CA LEU A 272 14.24 -2.10 11.43
C LEU A 272 15.70 -2.47 11.12
N LEU A 273 16.52 -1.47 10.76
CA LEU A 273 17.94 -1.67 10.48
C LEU A 273 18.71 -2.10 11.74
N ARG A 274 18.39 -1.54 12.90
CA ARG A 274 18.99 -1.92 14.18
C ARG A 274 18.63 -3.36 14.55
N ALA A 275 17.38 -3.75 14.44
CA ALA A 275 16.93 -5.11 14.70
C ALA A 275 17.58 -6.13 13.76
N GLY A 276 17.73 -5.83 12.48
CA GLY A 276 18.39 -6.68 11.48
C GLY A 276 19.90 -6.88 11.74
N ARG A 277 20.59 -5.85 12.21
CA ARG A 277 22.03 -5.94 12.57
C ARG A 277 22.25 -6.84 13.80
N LEU A 278 21.36 -6.77 14.77
CA LEU A 278 21.45 -7.62 15.97
C LEU A 278 21.19 -9.10 15.63
N ALA A 279 20.27 -9.39 14.71
CA ALA A 279 19.98 -10.75 14.26
C ALA A 279 21.09 -11.35 13.37
N GLY A 280 21.79 -10.54 12.57
CA GLY A 280 22.90 -10.97 11.72
C GLY A 280 24.19 -11.25 12.48
N TRP A 281 24.39 -10.64 13.64
CA TRP A 281 25.60 -10.83 14.46
C TRP A 281 25.56 -12.11 15.30
N SER A 282 24.38 -12.62 15.62
CA SER A 282 24.24 -13.90 16.34
C SER A 282 24.50 -15.15 15.48
N GLY A 283 24.60 -15.00 14.15
CA GLY A 283 24.86 -16.11 13.21
C GLY A 283 26.31 -16.35 12.83
N SER A 284 27.26 -15.47 13.22
CA SER A 284 28.67 -15.58 12.76
C SER A 284 29.66 -16.06 13.81
N THR A 285 29.25 -16.49 15.01
CA THR A 285 30.11 -16.93 16.08
C THR A 285 30.11 -18.46 16.32
N GLY A 286 29.70 -19.25 15.31
CA GLY A 286 29.57 -20.70 15.46
C GLY A 286 30.22 -21.55 14.37
N SER A 287 31.44 -21.20 13.85
CA SER A 287 32.25 -22.17 13.08
C SER A 287 33.72 -21.74 13.03
N GLY A 288 34.39 -21.93 14.14
CA GLY A 288 35.83 -21.80 14.24
C GLY A 288 36.32 -22.54 15.47
N GLY A 289 36.55 -23.86 15.33
CA GLY A 289 37.15 -24.64 16.42
C GLY A 289 37.07 -26.13 16.19
N GLN A 290 38.10 -26.64 15.55
CA GLN A 290 38.63 -28.02 15.50
C GLN A 290 38.10 -28.92 14.40
#